data_f9757949d5dacae617b6ee44eda70cf9
#
_entry.id   f9757949d5dacae617b6ee44eda70cf9
#
_cell.length_a   1.000
_cell.length_b   1.000
_cell.length_c   1.000
_cell.angle_alpha   90.00
_cell.angle_beta   90.00
_cell.angle_gamma   90.00
#
_symmetry.space_group_name_H-M   'P 1'
#
loop_
_entity.id
_entity.type
_entity.pdbx_description
1 polymer ?
#
loop_
_entity_poly.entity_id
_entity_poly.type
_entity_poly.pdbx_seq_one_letter_code
_entity_poly.pdbx_strand_id
1 'polypeptide(L)'
;SSTMWTERVGLAAGLKTVEIITRDKVWKNLIKIGKLISNGWKNLSQKYELDISISNFEPLVTMRFNYREKNQEIITLFIQEMLHRGYLASTSVYVSNAHTKEIIEEYLENVDEVFKLISLAIKKNNIKKLLKTSIRSDSFKRLTK
;
A
#
# COMPACT_ATOMS: atom_id res chain seq x y z
N SER A 1 -20.02 -13.04 -11.22
CA SER A 1 -20.77 -14.22 -11.60
C SER A 1 -22.25 -14.03 -11.28
N SER A 2 -23.14 -14.54 -12.13
CA SER A 2 -24.59 -14.38 -11.99
C SER A 2 -25.23 -15.32 -10.96
N THR A 3 -24.51 -16.27 -10.41
CA THR A 3 -25.00 -17.29 -9.47
C THR A 3 -25.65 -16.71 -8.21
N MET A 4 -25.14 -15.60 -7.71
CA MET A 4 -25.61 -14.96 -6.47
C MET A 4 -26.46 -13.70 -6.71
N TRP A 5 -26.90 -13.47 -7.94
CA TRP A 5 -27.49 -12.18 -8.33
C TRP A 5 -28.85 -11.89 -7.67
N THR A 6 -29.60 -12.91 -7.38
CA THR A 6 -30.92 -12.79 -6.72
C THR A 6 -30.88 -13.05 -5.22
N GLU A 7 -29.70 -13.23 -4.65
CA GLU A 7 -29.54 -13.47 -3.23
C GLU A 7 -29.84 -12.19 -2.42
N ARG A 8 -30.77 -12.29 -1.48
CA ARG A 8 -31.22 -11.16 -0.69
C ARG A 8 -30.15 -10.60 0.23
N VAL A 9 -29.23 -11.44 0.71
CA VAL A 9 -28.17 -11.06 1.66
C VAL A 9 -27.26 -10.01 1.07
N GLY A 10 -26.79 -10.20 -0.16
CA GLY A 10 -25.91 -9.25 -0.84
C GLY A 10 -26.58 -7.89 -1.05
N LEU A 11 -27.84 -7.88 -1.49
CA LEU A 11 -28.60 -6.65 -1.69
C LEU A 11 -28.86 -5.92 -0.36
N ALA A 12 -29.26 -6.63 0.69
CA ALA A 12 -29.51 -6.06 2.01
C ALA A 12 -28.21 -5.48 2.63
N ALA A 13 -27.09 -6.20 2.51
CA ALA A 13 -25.79 -5.73 2.95
C ALA A 13 -25.33 -4.49 2.18
N GLY A 14 -25.54 -4.46 0.86
CA GLY A 14 -25.22 -3.31 0.02
C GLY A 14 -26.00 -2.05 0.43
N LEU A 15 -27.33 -2.17 0.58
CA LEU A 15 -28.18 -1.08 1.06
C LEU A 15 -27.73 -0.56 2.44
N LYS A 16 -27.44 -1.48 3.38
CA LYS A 16 -26.97 -1.11 4.71
C LYS A 16 -25.61 -0.43 4.68
N THR A 17 -24.73 -0.88 3.84
CA THR A 17 -23.41 -0.24 3.63
C THR A 17 -23.55 1.19 3.14
N VAL A 18 -24.39 1.44 2.13
CA VAL A 18 -24.63 2.78 1.60
C VAL A 18 -25.26 3.69 2.65
N GLU A 19 -26.24 3.17 3.42
CA GLU A 19 -26.87 3.90 4.53
C GLU A 19 -25.82 4.34 5.57
N ILE A 20 -24.96 3.42 6.02
CA ILE A 20 -23.92 3.71 7.01
C ILE A 20 -22.90 4.72 6.46
N ILE A 21 -22.40 4.51 5.25
CA ILE A 21 -21.46 5.43 4.60
C ILE A 21 -22.01 6.83 4.57
N THR A 22 -23.30 6.98 4.20
CA THR A 22 -23.96 8.29 4.07
C THR A 22 -24.22 8.92 5.43
N ARG A 23 -24.82 8.16 6.38
CA ARG A 23 -25.15 8.60 7.73
C ARG A 23 -23.93 9.11 8.48
N ASP A 24 -22.85 8.31 8.47
CA ASP A 24 -21.65 8.57 9.27
C ASP A 24 -20.60 9.38 8.50
N LYS A 25 -20.88 9.74 7.24
CA LYS A 25 -19.96 10.46 6.36
C LYS A 25 -18.57 9.84 6.33
N VAL A 26 -18.53 8.50 6.21
CA VAL A 26 -17.32 7.67 6.34
C VAL A 26 -16.15 8.18 5.48
N TRP A 27 -16.45 8.72 4.28
CA TRP A 27 -15.43 9.28 3.38
C TRP A 27 -14.55 10.36 4.03
N LYS A 28 -15.09 11.13 5.01
CA LYS A 28 -14.29 12.14 5.72
C LYS A 28 -13.16 11.53 6.53
N ASN A 29 -13.45 10.39 7.19
CA ASN A 29 -12.44 9.64 7.92
C ASN A 29 -11.43 8.99 6.96
N LEU A 30 -11.91 8.40 5.86
CA LEU A 30 -11.02 7.80 4.85
C LEU A 30 -10.03 8.84 4.30
N ILE A 31 -10.50 10.05 3.99
CA ILE A 31 -9.63 11.15 3.53
C ILE A 31 -8.63 11.53 4.63
N LYS A 32 -9.07 11.66 5.88
CA LYS A 32 -8.19 12.01 7.01
C LYS A 32 -7.07 10.97 7.19
N ILE A 33 -7.41 9.70 7.22
CA ILE A 33 -6.46 8.60 7.37
C ILE A 33 -5.53 8.50 6.15
N GLY A 34 -6.08 8.61 4.95
CA GLY A 34 -5.26 8.61 3.73
C GLY A 34 -4.24 9.73 3.68
N LYS A 35 -4.60 10.93 4.18
CA LYS A 35 -3.65 12.05 4.32
C LYS A 35 -2.53 11.74 5.31
N LEU A 36 -2.80 11.03 6.41
CA LEU A 36 -1.75 10.62 7.34
C LEU A 36 -0.75 9.69 6.64
N ILE A 37 -1.24 8.71 5.87
CA ILE A 37 -0.40 7.78 5.13
C ILE A 37 0.42 8.51 4.07
N SER A 38 -0.22 9.31 3.21
CA SER A 38 0.46 10.00 2.10
C SER A 38 1.53 10.98 2.61
N ASN A 39 1.21 11.75 3.66
CA ASN A 39 2.16 12.65 4.28
C ASN A 39 3.31 11.90 4.97
N GLY A 40 3.00 10.80 5.67
CA GLY A 40 4.01 9.93 6.26
C GLY A 40 4.99 9.41 5.22
N TRP A 41 4.50 8.82 4.13
CA TRP A 41 5.35 8.35 3.04
C TRP A 41 6.18 9.47 2.40
N LYS A 42 5.59 10.65 2.21
CA LYS A 42 6.29 11.82 1.68
C LYS A 42 7.43 12.25 2.58
N ASN A 43 7.17 12.38 3.89
CA ASN A 43 8.19 12.80 4.86
C ASN A 43 9.33 11.77 4.94
N LEU A 44 8.99 10.48 4.96
CA LEU A 44 9.97 9.39 5.01
C LEU A 44 10.79 9.30 3.73
N SER A 45 10.16 9.51 2.56
CA SER A 45 10.90 9.53 1.29
C SER A 45 11.91 10.67 1.25
N GLN A 46 11.54 11.85 1.74
CA GLN A 46 12.46 13.00 1.86
C GLN A 46 13.60 12.70 2.84
N LYS A 47 13.27 12.13 4.02
CA LYS A 47 14.26 11.77 5.06
C LYS A 47 15.35 10.84 4.54
N TYR A 48 14.99 9.90 3.66
CA TYR A 48 15.90 8.90 3.13
C TYR A 48 16.33 9.14 1.68
N GLU A 49 16.00 10.29 1.11
CA GLU A 49 16.35 10.67 -0.27
C GLU A 49 15.85 9.63 -1.29
N LEU A 50 14.63 9.10 -1.06
CA LEU A 50 14.00 8.17 -2.00
C LEU A 50 13.15 8.92 -3.01
N ASP A 51 13.38 8.64 -4.30
CA ASP A 51 12.55 9.19 -5.37
C ASP A 51 11.25 8.38 -5.48
N ILE A 52 10.18 8.96 -4.90
CA ILE A 52 8.84 8.35 -4.83
C ILE A 52 7.79 9.35 -5.28
N SER A 53 6.90 8.92 -6.15
CA SER A 53 5.66 9.63 -6.47
C SER A 53 4.49 9.05 -5.65
N ILE A 54 3.64 9.92 -5.13
CA ILE A 54 2.47 9.53 -4.31
C ILE A 54 1.21 10.11 -4.95
N SER A 55 0.13 9.30 -5.03
CA SER A 55 -1.16 9.74 -5.59
C SER A 55 -1.85 10.76 -4.69
N ASN A 56 -2.71 11.56 -5.31
CA ASN A 56 -3.55 12.56 -4.62
C ASN A 56 -4.98 12.05 -4.36
N PHE A 57 -5.16 10.74 -4.22
CA PHE A 57 -6.46 10.15 -3.93
C PHE A 57 -6.40 9.40 -2.60
N GLU A 58 -6.80 10.08 -1.54
CA GLU A 58 -6.63 9.65 -0.16
C GLU A 58 -7.35 8.33 0.20
N PRO A 59 -8.56 8.02 -0.30
CA PRO A 59 -9.19 6.73 -0.01
C PRO A 59 -8.42 5.52 -0.58
N LEU A 60 -7.57 5.75 -1.58
CA LEU A 60 -6.66 4.77 -2.17
C LEU A 60 -5.31 5.42 -2.38
N VAL A 61 -4.50 5.45 -1.35
CA VAL A 61 -3.16 6.02 -1.43
C VAL A 61 -2.25 5.05 -2.16
N THR A 62 -1.57 5.53 -3.20
CA THR A 62 -0.59 4.73 -3.94
C THR A 62 0.75 5.43 -3.97
N MET A 63 1.83 4.68 -3.89
CA MET A 63 3.18 5.16 -4.10
C MET A 63 3.85 4.43 -5.27
N ARG A 64 4.75 5.12 -5.95
CA ARG A 64 5.56 4.56 -7.03
C ARG A 64 7.01 4.96 -6.81
N PHE A 65 7.90 3.99 -6.82
CA PHE A 65 9.34 4.25 -6.86
C PHE A 65 9.76 4.62 -8.28
N ASN A 66 10.63 5.62 -8.46
CA ASN A 66 11.02 6.16 -9.77
C ASN A 66 12.45 5.74 -10.15
N TYR A 67 12.78 4.47 -10.03
CA TYR A 67 14.13 3.91 -10.28
C TYR A 67 14.23 3.05 -11.55
N ARG A 68 13.32 3.26 -12.51
CA ARG A 68 13.31 2.56 -13.82
C ARG A 68 13.39 1.03 -13.65
N GLU A 69 14.44 0.41 -14.17
CA GLU A 69 14.61 -1.05 -14.15
C GLU A 69 14.68 -1.66 -12.74
N LYS A 70 15.10 -0.89 -11.75
CA LYS A 70 15.18 -1.36 -10.35
C LYS A 70 13.86 -1.31 -9.60
N ASN A 71 12.80 -0.75 -10.18
CA ASN A 71 11.51 -0.60 -9.50
C ASN A 71 10.97 -1.91 -8.94
N GLN A 72 10.99 -2.98 -9.74
CA GLN A 72 10.45 -4.27 -9.30
C GLN A 72 11.27 -4.90 -8.17
N GLU A 73 12.59 -4.71 -8.19
CA GLU A 73 13.47 -5.15 -7.11
C GLU A 73 13.17 -4.40 -5.81
N ILE A 74 13.02 -3.08 -5.88
CA ILE A 74 12.71 -2.22 -4.73
C ILE A 74 11.33 -2.57 -4.15
N ILE A 75 10.32 -2.72 -5.00
CA ILE A 75 8.97 -3.09 -4.56
C ILE A 75 8.97 -4.47 -3.92
N THR A 76 9.71 -5.43 -4.49
CA THR A 76 9.85 -6.77 -3.91
C THR A 76 10.49 -6.72 -2.53
N LEU A 77 11.55 -5.93 -2.39
CA LEU A 77 12.22 -5.73 -1.09
C LEU A 77 11.28 -5.05 -0.08
N PHE A 78 10.56 -4.01 -0.49
CA PHE A 78 9.58 -3.34 0.37
C PHE A 78 8.52 -4.32 0.89
N ILE A 79 7.89 -5.09 0.01
CA ILE A 79 6.86 -6.07 0.38
C ILE A 79 7.46 -7.15 1.31
N GLN A 80 8.64 -7.67 1.00
CA GLN A 80 9.34 -8.66 1.81
C GLN A 80 9.57 -8.16 3.23
N GLU A 81 10.11 -6.96 3.36
CA GLU A 81 10.48 -6.41 4.66
C GLU A 81 9.26 -5.98 5.49
N MET A 82 8.20 -5.48 4.84
CA MET A 82 6.94 -5.22 5.53
C MET A 82 6.26 -6.52 5.99
N LEU A 83 6.30 -7.58 5.18
CA LEU A 83 5.75 -8.89 5.55
C LEU A 83 6.47 -9.48 6.77
N HIS A 84 7.81 -9.35 6.85
CA HIS A 84 8.58 -9.77 8.03
C HIS A 84 8.16 -9.04 9.31
N ARG A 85 7.59 -7.84 9.19
CA ARG A 85 7.06 -7.03 10.29
C ARG A 85 5.57 -7.27 10.55
N GLY A 86 4.97 -8.26 9.88
CA GLY A 86 3.57 -8.64 10.04
C GLY A 86 2.57 -7.86 9.18
N TYR A 87 3.03 -7.06 8.21
CA TYR A 87 2.16 -6.28 7.34
C TYR A 87 2.04 -6.90 5.95
N LEU A 88 0.80 -7.20 5.51
CA LEU A 88 0.48 -7.50 4.11
C LEU A 88 0.46 -6.20 3.30
N ALA A 89 1.61 -5.53 3.26
CA ALA A 89 1.75 -4.24 2.62
C ALA A 89 2.02 -4.37 1.12
N SER A 90 1.57 -3.37 0.38
CA SER A 90 1.86 -3.17 -1.03
C SER A 90 2.21 -1.70 -1.26
N THR A 91 2.42 -1.31 -2.51
CA THR A 91 2.56 0.09 -2.93
C THR A 91 1.21 0.83 -2.97
N SER A 92 0.14 0.19 -2.54
CA SER A 92 -1.20 0.77 -2.46
C SER A 92 -1.86 0.43 -1.14
N VAL A 93 -2.52 1.41 -0.53
CA VAL A 93 -3.32 1.21 0.68
C VAL A 93 -4.76 1.59 0.40
N TYR A 94 -5.64 0.60 0.45
CA TYR A 94 -7.09 0.81 0.47
C TYR A 94 -7.50 1.21 1.87
N VAL A 95 -7.75 2.48 2.07
CA VAL A 95 -8.10 3.00 3.39
C VAL A 95 -9.47 2.50 3.80
N SER A 96 -9.59 1.98 5.01
CA SER A 96 -10.84 1.53 5.60
C SER A 96 -11.18 2.32 6.86
N ASN A 97 -12.44 2.27 7.29
CA ASN A 97 -12.88 2.94 8.51
C ASN A 97 -12.34 2.25 9.79
N ALA A 98 -11.76 1.05 9.66
CA ALA A 98 -11.09 0.34 10.74
C ALA A 98 -9.64 0.80 10.95
N HIS A 99 -9.06 1.55 10.02
CA HIS A 99 -7.74 2.15 10.20
C HIS A 99 -7.84 3.31 11.18
N THR A 100 -7.30 3.14 12.38
CA THR A 100 -7.18 4.22 13.37
C THR A 100 -5.86 4.98 13.18
N LYS A 101 -5.75 6.12 13.84
CA LYS A 101 -4.51 6.90 13.82
C LYS A 101 -3.33 6.10 14.37
N GLU A 102 -3.55 5.37 15.46
CA GLU A 102 -2.54 4.55 16.15
C GLU A 102 -2.02 3.43 15.23
N ILE A 103 -2.91 2.74 14.51
CA ILE A 103 -2.53 1.71 13.54
C ILE A 103 -1.65 2.31 12.42
N ILE A 104 -1.98 3.52 11.95
CA ILE A 104 -1.20 4.17 10.91
C ILE A 104 0.14 4.67 11.43
N GLU A 105 0.22 5.17 12.65
CA GLU A 105 1.48 5.58 13.28
C GLU A 105 2.42 4.38 13.43
N GLU A 106 1.95 3.26 13.97
CA GLU A 106 2.72 2.01 14.06
C GLU A 106 3.17 1.51 12.67
N TYR A 107 2.28 1.55 11.67
CA TYR A 107 2.63 1.22 10.30
C TYR A 107 3.76 2.10 9.76
N LEU A 108 3.69 3.42 9.98
CA LEU A 108 4.69 4.37 9.48
C LEU A 108 6.04 4.21 10.19
N GLU A 109 6.09 3.81 11.46
CA GLU A 109 7.34 3.46 12.16
C GLU A 109 8.03 2.29 11.46
N ASN A 110 7.28 1.27 11.05
CA ASN A 110 7.82 0.14 10.31
C ASN A 110 8.26 0.53 8.89
N VAL A 111 7.51 1.42 8.22
CA VAL A 111 7.92 1.97 6.92
C VAL A 111 9.21 2.79 7.03
N ASP A 112 9.42 3.52 8.13
CA ASP A 112 10.66 4.28 8.38
C ASP A 112 11.88 3.37 8.32
N GLU A 113 11.85 2.25 9.03
CA GLU A 113 12.94 1.28 9.01
C GLU A 113 13.16 0.67 7.63
N VAL A 114 12.06 0.32 6.94
CA VAL A 114 12.15 -0.29 5.61
C VAL A 114 12.67 0.72 4.57
N PHE A 115 12.25 1.97 4.61
CA PHE A 115 12.77 3.01 3.73
C PHE A 115 14.26 3.28 3.97
N LYS A 116 14.70 3.28 5.23
CA LYS A 116 16.12 3.36 5.58
C LYS A 116 16.92 2.22 4.94
N LEU A 117 16.42 0.99 5.07
CA LEU A 117 17.06 -0.19 4.48
C LEU A 117 17.12 -0.08 2.95
N ILE A 118 16.02 0.30 2.30
CA ILE A 118 15.94 0.47 0.84
C ILE A 118 16.93 1.54 0.37
N SER A 119 16.98 2.70 1.02
CA SER A 119 17.94 3.78 0.69
C SER A 119 19.39 3.28 0.73
N LEU A 120 19.76 2.57 1.80
CA LEU A 120 21.09 1.98 1.93
C LEU A 120 21.35 0.93 0.84
N ALA A 121 20.37 0.10 0.52
CA ALA A 121 20.48 -0.92 -0.52
C ALA A 121 20.66 -0.32 -1.92
N ILE A 122 19.98 0.78 -2.20
CA ILE A 122 20.14 1.53 -3.46
C ILE A 122 21.54 2.12 -3.55
N LYS A 123 22.00 2.82 -2.49
CA LYS A 123 23.34 3.45 -2.43
C LYS A 123 24.47 2.41 -2.59
N LYS A 124 24.30 1.21 -2.00
CA LYS A 124 25.26 0.11 -2.11
C LYS A 124 25.09 -0.76 -3.36
N ASN A 125 24.08 -0.50 -4.18
CA ASN A 125 23.73 -1.30 -5.36
C ASN A 125 23.60 -2.81 -5.08
N ASN A 126 22.99 -3.19 -3.95
CA ASN A 126 22.94 -4.58 -3.48
C ASN A 126 21.51 -5.10 -3.22
N ILE A 127 20.46 -4.46 -3.76
CA ILE A 127 19.05 -4.82 -3.54
C ILE A 127 18.83 -6.31 -3.79
N LYS A 128 19.29 -6.85 -4.94
CA LYS A 128 19.13 -8.27 -5.29
C LYS A 128 19.68 -9.23 -4.25
N LYS A 129 20.76 -8.85 -3.57
CA LYS A 129 21.38 -9.70 -2.53
C LYS A 129 20.54 -9.78 -1.25
N LEU A 130 19.63 -8.83 -1.04
CA LEU A 130 18.73 -8.78 0.11
C LEU A 130 17.42 -9.51 -0.13
N LEU A 131 17.09 -9.83 -1.39
CA LEU A 131 15.88 -10.56 -1.73
C LEU A 131 15.98 -12.02 -1.34
N LYS A 132 14.98 -12.53 -0.64
CA LYS A 132 14.81 -13.95 -0.27
C LYS A 132 13.91 -14.69 -1.26
N THR A 133 13.32 -13.97 -2.21
CA THR A 133 12.40 -14.50 -3.22
C THR A 133 12.79 -14.02 -4.60
N SER A 134 12.17 -14.57 -5.64
CA SER A 134 12.25 -14.02 -7.00
C SER A 134 11.62 -12.63 -7.06
N ILE A 135 12.16 -11.79 -7.95
CA ILE A 135 11.58 -10.47 -8.21
C ILE A 135 10.14 -10.63 -8.72
N ARG A 136 9.21 -9.85 -8.16
CA ARG A 136 7.82 -9.86 -8.61
C ARG A 136 7.72 -9.50 -10.11
N SER A 137 6.78 -10.14 -10.80
CA SER A 137 6.41 -9.75 -12.16
C SER A 137 5.35 -8.66 -12.13
N ASP A 138 5.44 -7.69 -13.02
CA ASP A 138 4.43 -6.65 -13.25
C ASP A 138 3.58 -6.93 -14.49
N SER A 139 3.92 -7.98 -15.24
CA SER A 139 3.23 -8.35 -16.46
C SER A 139 2.37 -9.59 -16.28
N PHE A 140 1.14 -9.52 -16.75
CA PHE A 140 0.30 -10.69 -16.91
C PHE A 140 0.81 -11.49 -18.13
N LYS A 141 1.34 -12.68 -17.88
CA LYS A 141 1.69 -13.64 -18.95
C LYS A 141 0.67 -14.76 -18.95
N ARG A 142 0.08 -15.04 -20.12
CA ARG A 142 -0.72 -16.25 -20.29
C ARG A 142 0.19 -17.47 -20.07
N LEU A 143 -0.26 -18.39 -19.23
CA LEU A 143 0.46 -19.66 -18.98
C LEU A 143 0.25 -20.67 -20.11
N THR A 144 -0.78 -20.47 -20.91
CA THR A 144 -1.08 -21.31 -22.11
C THR A 144 -0.45 -20.67 -23.35
N LYS A 145 0.27 -21.50 -24.08
CA LYS A 145 0.75 -21.17 -25.44
C LYS A 145 -0.41 -21.15 -26.42
#